data_c93fba876051c055a61136837f76b220
#
_entry.id   c93fba876051c055a61136837f76b220
#
_cell.length_a   1.000
_cell.length_b   1.000
_cell.length_c   1.000
_cell.angle_alpha   90.00
_cell.angle_beta   90.00
_cell.angle_gamma   90.00
#
_symmetry.space_group_name_H-M   'P 1'
#
loop_
_entity.id
_entity.type
_entity.pdbx_description
1 polymer ?
#
loop_
_entity_poly.entity_id
_entity_poly.type
_entity_poly.pdbx_seq_one_letter_code
_entity_poly.pdbx_strand_id
1 'polypeptide(L)'
;HVWEDMDGRIEMILDGGAVGIGIESTIVDMTGTIPTILRPGFITKEMLSKIIGDVTIDPAIIEPDPNLRPKAPGMKYTHYAPHGTLSIVEAAADESANRASLHSGIKVSYNATEAETLRVAEKIKALVNEKESQGYKVAILTTKEHASLYKDYPNVMIVGEGSKGQTISARLYAALRECDSEQMEYMYSEAFDQN
;
A
#
# COMPACT_ATOMS: atom_id res chain seq x y z
N HIS A 1 6.18 -17.03 2.05
CA HIS A 1 5.18 -16.78 3.10
C HIS A 1 4.15 -17.91 3.17
N VAL A 2 3.55 -18.39 2.07
CA VAL A 2 2.61 -19.54 2.14
C VAL A 2 3.27 -20.74 2.79
N TRP A 3 4.53 -21.02 2.47
CA TRP A 3 5.31 -22.07 3.12
C TRP A 3 5.47 -21.80 4.63
N GLU A 4 5.88 -20.61 5.01
CA GLU A 4 6.07 -20.22 6.41
C GLU A 4 4.79 -20.39 7.24
N ASP A 5 3.64 -20.00 6.66
CA ASP A 5 2.34 -20.07 7.35
C ASP A 5 1.78 -21.50 7.42
N MET A 6 2.10 -22.35 6.45
CA MET A 6 1.44 -23.65 6.25
C MET A 6 2.31 -24.87 6.51
N ASP A 7 3.62 -24.68 6.75
CA ASP A 7 4.53 -25.79 7.04
C ASP A 7 4.08 -26.61 8.25
N GLY A 8 4.04 -27.93 8.09
CA GLY A 8 3.55 -28.86 9.10
C GLY A 8 2.02 -28.84 9.33
N ARG A 9 1.24 -28.06 8.56
CA ARG A 9 -0.23 -27.98 8.68
C ARG A 9 -0.96 -28.61 7.50
N ILE A 10 -0.28 -28.72 6.36
CA ILE A 10 -0.80 -29.33 5.13
C ILE A 10 0.27 -30.24 4.53
N GLU A 11 -0.16 -31.21 3.72
CA GLU A 11 0.73 -32.24 3.17
C GLU A 11 1.48 -31.77 1.93
N MET A 12 0.93 -30.78 1.20
CA MET A 12 1.50 -30.36 -0.08
C MET A 12 1.12 -28.94 -0.43
N ILE A 13 2.05 -28.20 -1.06
CA ILE A 13 1.82 -26.91 -1.68
C ILE A 13 2.20 -27.05 -3.17
N LEU A 14 1.26 -26.67 -4.06
CA LEU A 14 1.52 -26.54 -5.48
C LEU A 14 1.82 -25.07 -5.79
N ASP A 15 3.07 -24.77 -6.14
CA ASP A 15 3.50 -23.44 -6.50
C ASP A 15 3.20 -23.15 -7.97
N GLY A 16 2.22 -22.28 -8.23
CA GLY A 16 1.84 -21.80 -9.56
C GLY A 16 2.71 -20.67 -10.09
N GLY A 17 3.72 -20.24 -9.34
CA GLY A 17 4.60 -19.11 -9.68
C GLY A 17 4.03 -17.75 -9.26
N ALA A 18 4.67 -16.69 -9.75
CA ALA A 18 4.31 -15.31 -9.40
C ALA A 18 2.92 -14.92 -9.91
N VAL A 19 2.14 -14.28 -9.06
CA VAL A 19 0.80 -13.76 -9.42
C VAL A 19 0.92 -12.43 -10.17
N GLY A 20 0.00 -12.18 -11.12
CA GLY A 20 -0.04 -10.92 -11.84
C GLY A 20 -0.54 -9.73 -10.99
N ILE A 21 -1.34 -10.01 -9.96
CA ILE A 21 -1.86 -9.05 -8.98
C ILE A 21 -1.62 -9.65 -7.61
N GLY A 22 -0.76 -9.03 -6.81
CA GLY A 22 -0.32 -9.53 -5.51
C GLY A 22 -1.09 -8.96 -4.33
N ILE A 23 -2.12 -8.15 -4.57
CA ILE A 23 -3.03 -7.64 -3.54
C ILE A 23 -4.35 -8.41 -3.55
N GLU A 24 -5.13 -8.25 -2.50
CA GLU A 24 -6.41 -8.94 -2.34
C GLU A 24 -7.45 -8.55 -3.40
N SER A 25 -8.38 -9.47 -3.66
CA SER A 25 -9.51 -9.22 -4.54
C SER A 25 -10.51 -8.25 -3.92
N THR A 26 -11.16 -7.44 -4.76
CA THR A 26 -12.29 -6.60 -4.36
C THR A 26 -13.49 -7.47 -4.02
N ILE A 27 -14.12 -7.23 -2.87
CA ILE A 27 -15.37 -7.89 -2.47
C ILE A 27 -16.50 -6.90 -2.62
N VAL A 28 -17.56 -7.30 -3.36
CA VAL A 28 -18.72 -6.46 -3.60
C VAL A 28 -19.99 -7.20 -3.13
N ASP A 29 -20.76 -6.53 -2.30
CA ASP A 29 -22.11 -6.96 -1.92
C ASP A 29 -23.10 -6.53 -3.00
N MET A 30 -23.73 -7.51 -3.65
CA MET A 30 -24.73 -7.33 -4.71
C MET A 30 -26.15 -7.57 -4.21
N THR A 31 -26.37 -7.75 -2.91
CA THR A 31 -27.70 -8.07 -2.35
C THR A 31 -28.57 -6.84 -2.14
N GLY A 32 -27.97 -5.65 -2.07
CA GLY A 32 -28.67 -4.38 -1.95
C GLY A 32 -29.10 -3.80 -3.30
N THR A 33 -29.83 -2.69 -3.25
CA THR A 33 -30.25 -1.94 -4.45
C THR A 33 -29.06 -1.33 -5.19
N ILE A 34 -28.04 -0.90 -4.44
CA ILE A 34 -26.79 -0.35 -4.98
C ILE A 34 -25.67 -1.27 -4.54
N PRO A 35 -24.86 -1.80 -5.48
CA PRO A 35 -23.69 -2.60 -5.17
C PRO A 35 -22.73 -1.85 -4.22
N THR A 36 -22.27 -2.54 -3.19
CA THR A 36 -21.44 -1.93 -2.14
C THR A 36 -20.12 -2.67 -2.01
N ILE A 37 -19.00 -1.96 -2.14
CA ILE A 37 -17.67 -2.52 -1.91
C ILE A 37 -17.48 -2.73 -0.41
N LEU A 38 -17.23 -3.99 -0.02
CA LEU A 38 -16.96 -4.41 1.35
C LEU A 38 -15.46 -4.54 1.63
N ARG A 39 -14.64 -4.77 0.61
CA ARG A 39 -13.18 -4.77 0.69
C ARG A 39 -12.62 -4.22 -0.61
N PRO A 40 -11.85 -3.12 -0.56
CA PRO A 40 -11.14 -2.62 -1.73
C PRO A 40 -10.04 -3.60 -2.16
N GLY A 41 -9.79 -3.66 -3.45
CA GLY A 41 -8.74 -4.46 -4.07
C GLY A 41 -8.33 -3.83 -5.40
N PHE A 42 -7.70 -4.61 -6.27
CA PHE A 42 -7.25 -4.12 -7.58
C PHE A 42 -8.38 -3.57 -8.46
N ILE A 43 -9.57 -4.19 -8.40
CA ILE A 43 -10.75 -3.67 -9.11
C ILE A 43 -11.33 -2.50 -8.31
N THR A 44 -11.22 -1.30 -8.87
CA THR A 44 -11.64 -0.07 -8.20
C THR A 44 -13.14 0.21 -8.35
N LYS A 45 -13.65 1.15 -7.55
CA LYS A 45 -15.03 1.64 -7.66
C LYS A 45 -15.31 2.19 -9.06
N GLU A 46 -14.36 2.94 -9.62
CA GLU A 46 -14.46 3.56 -10.94
C GLU A 46 -14.53 2.51 -12.06
N MET A 47 -13.75 1.43 -11.95
CA MET A 47 -13.80 0.30 -12.88
C MET A 47 -15.16 -0.40 -12.84
N LEU A 48 -15.69 -0.65 -11.64
CA LEU A 48 -17.01 -1.25 -11.45
C LEU A 48 -18.12 -0.35 -11.98
N SER A 49 -18.09 0.94 -11.62
CA SER A 49 -19.13 1.89 -12.03
C SER A 49 -19.26 2.05 -13.56
N LYS A 50 -18.18 1.85 -14.31
CA LYS A 50 -18.21 1.86 -15.78
C LYS A 50 -19.05 0.70 -16.37
N ILE A 51 -19.21 -0.38 -15.62
CA ILE A 51 -19.87 -1.60 -16.10
C ILE A 51 -21.28 -1.74 -15.52
N ILE A 52 -21.44 -1.50 -14.21
CA ILE A 52 -22.67 -1.79 -13.46
C ILE A 52 -23.38 -0.53 -12.94
N GLY A 53 -22.89 0.67 -13.25
CA GLY A 53 -23.50 1.92 -12.80
C GLY A 53 -23.07 2.30 -11.38
N ASP A 54 -24.00 2.80 -10.58
CA ASP A 54 -23.70 3.31 -9.23
C ASP A 54 -23.15 2.22 -8.32
N VAL A 55 -22.01 2.51 -7.68
CA VAL A 55 -21.35 1.64 -6.69
C VAL A 55 -20.99 2.49 -5.49
N THR A 56 -21.25 1.97 -4.28
CA THR A 56 -20.84 2.62 -3.02
C THR A 56 -19.71 1.86 -2.34
N ILE A 57 -19.09 2.51 -1.37
CA ILE A 57 -18.09 1.89 -0.48
C ILE A 57 -18.74 1.78 0.91
N ASP A 58 -18.59 0.63 1.57
CA ASP A 58 -19.14 0.44 2.92
C ASP A 58 -18.50 1.47 3.88
N PRO A 59 -19.30 2.23 4.62
CA PRO A 59 -18.78 3.25 5.56
C PRO A 59 -17.78 2.70 6.56
N ALA A 60 -17.88 1.43 6.95
CA ALA A 60 -16.94 0.80 7.88
C ALA A 60 -15.50 0.69 7.34
N ILE A 61 -15.30 0.87 6.03
CA ILE A 61 -13.97 0.93 5.43
C ILE A 61 -13.36 2.32 5.63
N ILE A 62 -14.19 3.37 5.57
CA ILE A 62 -13.76 4.77 5.68
C ILE A 62 -13.59 5.15 7.16
N GLU A 63 -14.53 4.74 8.00
CA GLU A 63 -14.54 5.00 9.44
C GLU A 63 -14.71 3.67 10.18
N PRO A 64 -13.61 2.99 10.54
CA PRO A 64 -13.68 1.72 11.25
C PRO A 64 -14.37 1.86 12.60
N ASP A 65 -15.54 1.22 12.80
CA ASP A 65 -16.19 1.10 14.10
C ASP A 65 -15.90 -0.27 14.71
N PRO A 66 -15.22 -0.32 15.89
CA PRO A 66 -14.90 -1.59 16.55
C PRO A 66 -16.13 -2.41 16.93
N ASN A 67 -17.31 -1.79 17.04
CA ASN A 67 -18.55 -2.44 17.41
C ASN A 67 -19.33 -3.02 16.21
N LEU A 68 -18.98 -2.63 14.99
CA LEU A 68 -19.62 -3.17 13.79
C LEU A 68 -19.15 -4.61 13.51
N ARG A 69 -20.10 -5.48 13.22
CA ARG A 69 -19.80 -6.83 12.77
C ARG A 69 -19.29 -6.79 11.32
N PRO A 70 -18.09 -7.31 11.04
CA PRO A 70 -17.55 -7.34 9.68
C PRO A 70 -18.48 -8.12 8.76
N LYS A 71 -18.79 -7.57 7.60
CA LYS A 71 -19.62 -8.21 6.57
C LYS A 71 -18.81 -9.12 5.64
N ALA A 72 -17.48 -8.92 5.60
CA ALA A 72 -16.56 -9.70 4.77
C ALA A 72 -15.24 -9.96 5.50
N PRO A 73 -14.51 -11.04 5.14
CA PRO A 73 -13.17 -11.27 5.62
C PRO A 73 -12.23 -10.11 5.27
N GLY A 74 -11.33 -9.76 6.18
CA GLY A 74 -10.35 -8.69 5.97
C GLY A 74 -10.83 -7.28 6.30
N MET A 75 -12.07 -7.09 6.79
CA MET A 75 -12.58 -5.76 7.18
C MET A 75 -12.15 -5.33 8.59
N LYS A 76 -11.83 -6.26 9.50
CA LYS A 76 -11.68 -5.96 10.93
C LYS A 76 -10.23 -5.84 11.40
N TYR A 77 -9.31 -6.53 10.77
CA TYR A 77 -7.93 -6.65 11.24
C TYR A 77 -6.97 -6.08 10.21
N THR A 78 -5.89 -5.49 10.69
CA THR A 78 -4.74 -5.14 9.83
C THR A 78 -4.11 -6.43 9.33
N HIS A 79 -4.10 -6.61 8.02
CA HIS A 79 -3.50 -7.77 7.36
C HIS A 79 -2.21 -7.35 6.66
N TYR A 80 -1.23 -8.26 6.65
CA TYR A 80 0.02 -8.12 5.89
C TYR A 80 0.87 -6.89 6.26
N ALA A 81 0.60 -6.27 7.40
CA ALA A 81 1.43 -5.18 7.89
C ALA A 81 2.85 -5.70 8.17
N PRO A 82 3.89 -4.97 7.78
CA PRO A 82 5.26 -5.30 8.16
C PRO A 82 5.46 -5.16 9.66
N HIS A 83 6.49 -5.82 10.20
CA HIS A 83 6.84 -5.71 11.62
C HIS A 83 7.33 -4.32 11.99
N GLY A 84 8.06 -3.65 11.09
CA GLY A 84 8.53 -2.29 11.26
C GLY A 84 7.46 -1.23 10.98
N THR A 85 7.77 0.01 11.26
CA THR A 85 6.89 1.16 11.02
C THR A 85 6.96 1.61 9.58
N LEU A 86 5.86 1.49 8.83
CA LEU A 86 5.73 2.01 7.47
C LEU A 86 5.05 3.39 7.49
N SER A 87 5.69 4.37 6.88
CA SER A 87 5.16 5.73 6.70
C SER A 87 5.12 6.11 5.23
N ILE A 88 3.98 6.61 4.78
CA ILE A 88 3.81 7.14 3.42
C ILE A 88 4.04 8.65 3.46
N VAL A 89 4.90 9.14 2.59
CA VAL A 89 5.24 10.56 2.45
C VAL A 89 4.56 11.11 1.20
N GLU A 90 3.77 12.14 1.39
CA GLU A 90 2.99 12.80 0.35
C GLU A 90 3.45 14.25 0.16
N ALA A 91 3.31 14.78 -1.06
CA ALA A 91 3.41 16.21 -1.30
C ALA A 91 2.13 16.87 -0.77
N ALA A 92 2.24 17.72 0.25
CA ALA A 92 1.11 18.51 0.69
C ALA A 92 0.71 19.51 -0.40
N ALA A 93 -0.55 19.49 -0.79
CA ALA A 93 -1.09 20.41 -1.78
C ALA A 93 -1.16 21.86 -1.25
N ASP A 94 -1.17 22.06 0.07
CA ASP A 94 -1.13 23.37 0.75
C ASP A 94 -0.88 23.20 2.25
N GLU A 95 -0.25 24.15 2.93
CA GLU A 95 0.05 24.10 4.37
C GLU A 95 -1.21 24.03 5.25
N SER A 96 -2.39 24.34 4.71
CA SER A 96 -3.68 24.26 5.42
C SER A 96 -4.25 22.83 5.53
N ALA A 97 -3.76 21.86 4.77
CA ALA A 97 -4.24 20.47 4.75
C ALA A 97 -3.61 19.56 5.81
N ASN A 98 -2.76 20.09 6.67
CA ASN A 98 -1.87 19.33 7.59
C ASN A 98 -2.56 18.76 8.83
N ARG A 99 -3.87 18.44 8.80
CA ARG A 99 -4.59 18.00 10.02
C ARG A 99 -5.50 16.79 9.92
N ALA A 100 -5.49 16.02 8.86
CA ALA A 100 -6.31 14.81 8.85
C ALA A 100 -5.72 13.78 7.91
N SER A 101 -4.95 12.85 8.39
CA SER A 101 -5.18 11.48 7.97
C SER A 101 -4.01 10.54 8.20
N LEU A 102 -4.07 9.95 9.36
CA LEU A 102 -3.40 8.68 9.61
C LEU A 102 -4.25 7.48 9.17
N HIS A 103 -5.48 7.67 8.65
CA HIS A 103 -6.43 6.57 8.42
C HIS A 103 -7.45 6.76 7.30
N SER A 104 -7.31 7.71 6.40
CA SER A 104 -8.26 7.81 5.28
C SER A 104 -7.55 7.74 3.95
N GLY A 105 -8.00 6.79 3.09
CA GLY A 105 -7.52 6.62 1.73
C GLY A 105 -7.63 7.92 0.95
N ILE A 106 -6.50 8.60 0.78
CA ILE A 106 -6.43 9.90 0.16
C ILE A 106 -5.97 9.74 -1.27
N LYS A 107 -6.68 10.44 -2.13
CA LYS A 107 -6.33 10.67 -3.52
C LYS A 107 -4.91 11.22 -3.62
N VAL A 108 -3.99 10.41 -4.08
CA VAL A 108 -2.71 10.88 -4.57
C VAL A 108 -2.79 10.90 -6.08
N SER A 109 -2.68 12.07 -6.65
CA SER A 109 -2.58 12.23 -8.09
C SER A 109 -1.16 11.89 -8.52
N TYR A 110 -0.98 10.90 -9.37
CA TYR A 110 0.30 10.59 -10.03
C TYR A 110 0.77 11.71 -10.99
N ASN A 111 0.00 12.77 -11.09
CA ASN A 111 0.38 14.01 -11.75
C ASN A 111 1.21 14.92 -10.85
N ALA A 112 1.99 14.33 -9.91
CA ALA A 112 2.96 15.09 -9.14
C ALA A 112 3.94 15.74 -10.13
N THR A 113 4.10 17.04 -10.01
CA THR A 113 5.13 17.75 -10.78
C THR A 113 6.51 17.24 -10.36
N GLU A 114 7.49 17.38 -11.25
CA GLU A 114 8.88 17.04 -10.92
C GLU A 114 9.35 17.72 -9.62
N ALA A 115 8.91 18.95 -9.38
CA ALA A 115 9.20 19.69 -8.16
C ALA A 115 8.56 19.06 -6.90
N GLU A 116 7.37 18.50 -7.01
CA GLU A 116 6.71 17.79 -5.91
C GLU A 116 7.41 16.45 -5.62
N THR A 117 7.74 15.70 -6.67
CA THR A 117 8.51 14.46 -6.55
C THR A 117 9.85 14.70 -5.84
N LEU A 118 10.57 15.75 -6.21
CA LEU A 118 11.83 16.11 -5.54
C LEU A 118 11.61 16.49 -4.08
N ARG A 119 10.55 17.25 -3.75
CA ARG A 119 10.24 17.60 -2.35
C ARG A 119 9.92 16.37 -1.50
N VAL A 120 9.15 15.42 -2.04
CA VAL A 120 8.86 14.15 -1.37
C VAL A 120 10.16 13.37 -1.15
N ALA A 121 11.00 13.27 -2.17
CA ALA A 121 12.29 12.57 -2.06
C ALA A 121 13.19 13.20 -0.99
N GLU A 122 13.32 14.52 -0.96
CA GLU A 122 14.13 15.22 0.06
C GLU A 122 13.54 15.01 1.47
N LYS A 123 12.22 14.98 1.63
CA LYS A 123 11.58 14.68 2.90
C LYS A 123 11.87 13.24 3.35
N ILE A 124 11.75 12.26 2.44
CA ILE A 124 12.08 10.86 2.72
C ILE A 124 13.54 10.74 3.16
N LYS A 125 14.49 11.35 2.43
CA LYS A 125 15.90 11.34 2.77
C LYS A 125 16.15 11.91 4.17
N ALA A 126 15.51 13.02 4.51
CA ALA A 126 15.65 13.63 5.83
C ALA A 126 15.15 12.68 6.95
N LEU A 127 14.02 12.03 6.75
CA LEU A 127 13.46 11.05 7.70
C LEU A 127 14.37 9.82 7.85
N VAL A 128 14.89 9.30 6.73
CA VAL A 128 15.83 8.17 6.73
C VAL A 128 17.09 8.54 7.50
N ASN A 129 17.75 9.67 7.17
CA ASN A 129 18.97 10.11 7.82
C ASN A 129 18.75 10.32 9.33
N GLU A 130 17.59 10.86 9.73
CA GLU A 130 17.22 11.01 11.14
C GLU A 130 17.20 9.66 11.86
N LYS A 131 16.51 8.66 11.30
CA LYS A 131 16.38 7.34 11.91
C LYS A 131 17.68 6.55 11.90
N GLU A 132 18.44 6.59 10.80
CA GLU A 132 19.74 5.96 10.73
C GLU A 132 20.73 6.58 11.73
N SER A 133 20.68 7.90 11.96
CA SER A 133 21.51 8.56 12.99
C SER A 133 21.19 8.11 14.42
N GLN A 134 19.97 7.59 14.63
CA GLN A 134 19.52 6.99 15.89
C GLN A 134 19.88 5.49 15.99
N GLY A 135 20.49 4.91 14.95
CA GLY A 135 20.93 3.51 14.90
C GLY A 135 19.89 2.52 14.38
N TYR A 136 18.75 2.99 13.84
CA TYR A 136 17.74 2.14 13.27
C TYR A 136 18.05 1.68 11.86
N LYS A 137 17.60 0.48 11.50
CA LYS A 137 17.58 -0.02 10.13
C LYS A 137 16.40 0.56 9.37
N VAL A 138 16.67 1.23 8.25
CA VAL A 138 15.66 1.95 7.49
C VAL A 138 15.66 1.50 6.04
N ALA A 139 14.46 1.32 5.46
CA ALA A 139 14.26 1.07 4.03
C ALA A 139 13.47 2.19 3.36
N ILE A 140 13.72 2.38 2.07
CA ILE A 140 12.96 3.25 1.18
C ILE A 140 12.21 2.39 0.17
N LEU A 141 10.90 2.55 0.08
CA LEU A 141 10.07 1.92 -0.95
C LEU A 141 9.76 2.96 -2.02
N THR A 142 10.13 2.67 -3.26
CA THR A 142 10.02 3.64 -4.36
C THR A 142 9.68 2.94 -5.67
N THR A 143 9.30 3.72 -6.68
CA THR A 143 9.11 3.22 -8.04
C THR A 143 10.43 3.15 -8.82
N LYS A 144 10.41 2.43 -9.93
CA LYS A 144 11.57 2.30 -10.82
C LYS A 144 12.03 3.66 -11.36
N GLU A 145 11.08 4.54 -11.64
CA GLU A 145 11.33 5.87 -12.19
C GLU A 145 12.04 6.78 -11.19
N HIS A 146 11.73 6.64 -9.89
CA HIS A 146 12.29 7.48 -8.85
C HIS A 146 13.50 6.86 -8.11
N ALA A 147 13.82 5.58 -8.38
CA ALA A 147 14.92 4.88 -7.70
C ALA A 147 16.26 5.63 -7.78
N SER A 148 16.52 6.35 -8.88
CA SER A 148 17.74 7.14 -9.05
C SER A 148 17.90 8.29 -8.04
N LEU A 149 16.78 8.76 -7.46
CA LEU A 149 16.80 9.81 -6.42
C LEU A 149 17.40 9.32 -5.10
N TYR A 150 17.43 7.99 -4.89
CA TYR A 150 17.87 7.34 -3.66
C TYR A 150 19.12 6.46 -3.83
N LYS A 151 19.87 6.66 -4.91
CA LYS A 151 21.05 5.82 -5.28
C LYS A 151 22.11 5.70 -4.20
N ASP A 152 22.20 6.68 -3.30
CA ASP A 152 23.21 6.75 -2.24
C ASP A 152 22.74 6.06 -0.93
N TYR A 153 21.54 5.48 -0.92
CA TYR A 153 20.97 4.77 0.22
C TYR A 153 21.09 3.25 0.02
N PRO A 154 21.46 2.49 1.06
CA PRO A 154 21.74 1.06 0.92
C PRO A 154 20.46 0.20 0.75
N ASN A 155 19.38 0.60 1.37
CA ASN A 155 18.15 -0.22 1.46
C ASN A 155 17.02 0.40 0.65
N VAL A 156 17.13 0.38 -0.68
CA VAL A 156 16.11 0.90 -1.59
C VAL A 156 15.39 -0.27 -2.25
N MET A 157 14.08 -0.37 -2.02
CA MET A 157 13.22 -1.42 -2.57
C MET A 157 12.34 -0.86 -3.67
N ILE A 158 12.53 -1.37 -4.89
CA ILE A 158 11.70 -0.99 -6.04
C ILE A 158 10.44 -1.84 -6.00
N VAL A 159 9.28 -1.21 -5.77
CA VAL A 159 7.98 -1.87 -5.66
C VAL A 159 7.25 -2.02 -7.00
N GLY A 160 7.74 -1.39 -8.07
CA GLY A 160 7.14 -1.49 -9.40
C GLY A 160 7.43 -0.29 -10.27
N GLU A 161 6.70 -0.19 -11.38
CA GLU A 161 6.71 0.97 -12.29
C GLU A 161 5.54 1.88 -11.91
N GLY A 162 5.80 3.15 -11.64
CA GLY A 162 4.78 4.11 -11.21
C GLY A 162 3.64 4.29 -12.20
N SER A 163 3.95 4.25 -13.50
CA SER A 163 2.97 4.32 -14.59
C SER A 163 2.10 3.06 -14.74
N LYS A 164 2.41 1.97 -14.00
CA LYS A 164 1.77 0.66 -14.11
C LYS A 164 1.41 0.12 -12.72
N GLY A 165 0.30 0.60 -12.14
CA GLY A 165 -0.16 0.21 -10.80
C GLY A 165 -0.24 -1.29 -10.56
N GLN A 166 -0.49 -2.09 -11.63
CA GLN A 166 -0.47 -3.54 -11.56
C GLN A 166 0.90 -4.10 -11.13
N THR A 167 2.01 -3.50 -11.56
CA THR A 167 3.36 -3.93 -11.19
C THR A 167 3.64 -3.67 -9.72
N ILE A 168 3.14 -2.53 -9.21
CA ILE A 168 3.22 -2.18 -7.78
C ILE A 168 2.39 -3.18 -6.97
N SER A 169 1.13 -3.41 -7.37
CA SER A 169 0.24 -4.37 -6.71
C SER A 169 0.83 -5.79 -6.68
N ALA A 170 1.52 -6.21 -7.73
CA ALA A 170 2.16 -7.53 -7.80
C ALA A 170 3.35 -7.67 -6.83
N ARG A 171 4.08 -6.58 -6.55
CA ARG A 171 5.33 -6.62 -5.78
C ARG A 171 5.21 -6.13 -4.34
N LEU A 172 4.18 -5.35 -4.01
CA LEU A 172 4.09 -4.64 -2.74
C LEU A 172 4.30 -5.56 -1.52
N TYR A 173 3.52 -6.62 -1.41
CA TYR A 173 3.65 -7.54 -0.26
C TYR A 173 4.98 -8.30 -0.24
N ALA A 174 5.54 -8.63 -1.41
CA ALA A 174 6.86 -9.22 -1.48
C ALA A 174 7.94 -8.25 -0.95
N ALA A 175 7.85 -6.95 -1.31
CA ALA A 175 8.78 -5.94 -0.79
C ALA A 175 8.62 -5.73 0.73
N LEU A 176 7.40 -5.74 1.26
CA LEU A 176 7.18 -5.64 2.71
C LEU A 176 7.76 -6.87 3.45
N ARG A 177 7.61 -8.08 2.91
CA ARG A 177 8.23 -9.30 3.46
C ARG A 177 9.74 -9.29 3.38
N GLU A 178 10.31 -8.72 2.32
CA GLU A 178 11.75 -8.49 2.19
C GLU A 178 12.24 -7.53 3.29
N CYS A 179 11.49 -6.46 3.58
CA CYS A 179 11.77 -5.57 4.71
C CYS A 179 11.77 -6.32 6.05
N ASP A 180 10.80 -7.21 6.28
CA ASP A 180 10.74 -8.02 7.50
C ASP A 180 11.92 -8.99 7.60
N SER A 181 12.30 -9.66 6.50
CA SER A 181 13.44 -10.59 6.49
C SER A 181 14.77 -9.91 6.73
N GLU A 182 14.92 -8.68 6.25
CA GLU A 182 16.09 -7.83 6.49
C GLU A 182 16.01 -7.07 7.83
N GLN A 183 14.95 -7.28 8.60
CA GLN A 183 14.72 -6.65 9.90
C GLN A 183 14.71 -5.11 9.86
N MET A 184 14.02 -4.55 8.85
CA MET A 184 13.84 -3.11 8.74
C MET A 184 12.87 -2.62 9.83
N GLU A 185 13.31 -1.64 10.63
CA GLU A 185 12.53 -1.10 11.74
C GLU A 185 11.65 0.08 11.29
N TYR A 186 12.12 0.82 10.29
CA TYR A 186 11.38 1.92 9.66
C TYR A 186 11.39 1.75 8.15
N MET A 187 10.28 2.07 7.53
CA MET A 187 10.11 2.08 6.09
C MET A 187 9.43 3.38 5.67
N TYR A 188 10.01 4.05 4.69
CA TYR A 188 9.44 5.26 4.11
C TYR A 188 9.12 5.01 2.65
N SER A 189 7.88 5.31 2.27
CA SER A 189 7.38 5.16 0.90
C SER A 189 6.88 6.49 0.38
N GLU A 190 7.12 6.76 -0.89
CA GLU A 190 6.29 7.71 -1.60
C GLU A 190 4.87 7.16 -1.75
N ALA A 191 3.89 8.04 -1.90
CA ALA A 191 2.54 7.61 -2.22
C ALA A 191 2.47 7.13 -3.68
N PHE A 192 1.72 6.05 -3.92
CA PHE A 192 1.50 5.51 -5.26
C PHE A 192 0.08 5.84 -5.72
N ASP A 193 -0.08 6.14 -7.01
CA ASP A 193 -1.40 6.43 -7.58
C ASP A 193 -2.29 5.19 -7.60
N GLN A 194 -3.60 5.41 -7.42
CA GLN A 194 -4.62 4.36 -7.42
C GLN A 194 -5.37 4.28 -8.76
N ASN A 195 -4.75 4.64 -9.88
CA ASN A 195 -5.38 4.56 -11.19
C ASN A 195 -5.33 3.16 -11.79
#